data_ac53c5ed7016b251fe2ea722ad5302b3
#
_entry.id   ac53c5ed7016b251fe2ea722ad5302b3
#
_cell.length_a   1.000
_cell.length_b   1.000
_cell.length_c   1.000
_cell.angle_alpha   90.00
_cell.angle_beta   90.00
_cell.angle_gamma   90.00
#
_symmetry.space_group_name_H-M   'P 1'
#
loop_
_entity.id
_entity.type
_entity.pdbx_description
1 polymer ?
#
loop_
_entity_poly.entity_id
_entity_poly.type
_entity_poly.pdbx_seq_one_letter_code
_entity_poly.pdbx_strand_id
1 'polypeptide(L)'
;MFKTVGALALFTASVLFGYREYFCICCRRRFFEETVSAIKITQGMLRCRCAPLDECFLQSGGIFKKAARYIEEQIPPTDAVKRAAREEPLLKDEEREHFYFFADGLCAEDCAGQMANAALFESMMEGCYKKAAEEVGQRGVL
;
A
#
# COMPACT_ATOMS: atom_id res chain seq x y z
N MET A 1 9.71 -19.90 -43.14
CA MET A 1 9.66 -20.57 -41.82
C MET A 1 10.17 -19.67 -40.72
N PHE A 2 11.38 -19.16 -40.77
CA PHE A 2 11.94 -18.28 -39.72
C PHE A 2 11.18 -16.96 -39.52
N LYS A 3 10.66 -16.36 -40.58
CA LYS A 3 9.88 -15.09 -40.50
C LYS A 3 8.56 -15.26 -39.75
N THR A 4 7.86 -16.37 -39.94
CA THR A 4 6.60 -16.66 -39.24
C THR A 4 6.80 -17.00 -37.77
N VAL A 5 7.85 -17.73 -37.45
CA VAL A 5 8.23 -18.04 -36.06
C VAL A 5 8.61 -16.77 -35.30
N GLY A 6 9.39 -15.88 -35.92
CA GLY A 6 9.77 -14.59 -35.35
C GLY A 6 8.55 -13.68 -35.09
N ALA A 7 7.62 -13.61 -36.04
CA ALA A 7 6.40 -12.83 -35.89
C ALA A 7 5.52 -13.37 -34.75
N LEU A 8 5.39 -14.69 -34.64
CA LEU A 8 4.63 -15.33 -33.58
C LEU A 8 5.28 -15.08 -32.19
N ALA A 9 6.60 -15.17 -32.11
CA ALA A 9 7.34 -14.88 -30.87
C ALA A 9 7.19 -13.43 -30.42
N LEU A 10 7.25 -12.46 -31.34
CA LEU A 10 7.01 -11.05 -31.05
C LEU A 10 5.58 -10.79 -30.59
N PHE A 11 4.61 -11.42 -31.22
CA PHE A 11 3.20 -11.29 -30.84
C PHE A 11 2.94 -11.82 -29.43
N THR A 12 3.44 -13.04 -29.13
CA THR A 12 3.29 -13.64 -27.80
C THR A 12 4.00 -12.82 -26.74
N ALA A 13 5.19 -12.32 -27.01
CA ALA A 13 5.93 -11.44 -26.08
C ALA A 13 5.14 -10.14 -25.79
N SER A 14 4.56 -9.53 -26.80
CA SER A 14 3.75 -8.30 -26.65
C SER A 14 2.50 -8.54 -25.81
N VAL A 15 1.81 -9.66 -26.03
CA VAL A 15 0.61 -10.03 -25.27
C VAL A 15 0.99 -10.31 -23.79
N LEU A 16 2.06 -11.04 -23.55
CA LEU A 16 2.53 -11.33 -22.20
C LEU A 16 2.95 -10.06 -21.46
N PHE A 17 3.62 -9.15 -22.14
CA PHE A 17 4.03 -7.87 -21.55
C PHE A 17 2.82 -7.00 -21.18
N GLY A 18 1.85 -6.88 -22.08
CA GLY A 18 0.61 -6.16 -21.81
C GLY A 18 -0.20 -6.76 -20.65
N TYR A 19 -0.27 -8.08 -20.58
CA TYR A 19 -0.93 -8.79 -19.48
C TYR A 19 -0.23 -8.54 -18.14
N ARG A 20 1.10 -8.59 -18.12
CA ARG A 20 1.89 -8.31 -16.93
C ARG A 20 1.66 -6.89 -16.40
N GLU A 21 1.66 -5.90 -17.29
CA GLU A 21 1.38 -4.51 -16.91
C GLU A 21 -0.03 -4.34 -16.33
N TYR A 22 -1.03 -4.90 -17.01
CA TYR A 22 -2.40 -4.87 -16.51
C TYR A 22 -2.55 -5.53 -15.15
N PHE A 23 -1.92 -6.69 -14.98
CA PHE A 23 -1.91 -7.40 -13.69
C PHE A 23 -1.26 -6.55 -12.59
N CYS A 24 -0.16 -5.89 -12.89
CA CYS A 24 0.52 -5.00 -11.94
C CYS A 24 -0.39 -3.85 -11.49
N ILE A 25 -1.12 -3.24 -12.43
CA ILE A 25 -2.06 -2.15 -12.12
C ILE A 25 -3.22 -2.65 -11.25
N CYS A 26 -3.73 -3.83 -11.51
CA CYS A 26 -4.76 -4.46 -10.67
C CYS A 26 -4.24 -4.77 -9.27
N CYS A 27 -3.00 -5.24 -9.15
CA CYS A 27 -2.35 -5.46 -7.85
C CYS A 27 -2.17 -4.15 -7.07
N ARG A 28 -1.81 -3.06 -7.73
CA ARG A 28 -1.71 -1.73 -7.10
C ARG A 28 -3.05 -1.26 -6.56
N ARG A 29 -4.10 -1.36 -7.36
CA ARG A 29 -5.46 -1.03 -6.93
C ARG A 29 -5.84 -1.81 -5.67
N ARG A 30 -5.63 -3.12 -5.70
CA ARG A 30 -5.94 -3.99 -4.55
C ARG A 30 -5.10 -3.63 -3.32
N PHE A 31 -3.82 -3.33 -3.52
CA PHE A 31 -2.93 -2.90 -2.44
C PHE A 31 -3.46 -1.66 -1.73
N PHE A 32 -3.88 -0.63 -2.47
CA PHE A 32 -4.44 0.59 -1.86
C PHE A 32 -5.78 0.35 -1.20
N GLU A 33 -6.63 -0.49 -1.77
CA GLU A 33 -7.89 -0.92 -1.16
C GLU A 33 -7.65 -1.59 0.20
N GLU A 34 -6.72 -2.52 0.26
CA GLU A 34 -6.33 -3.19 1.50
C GLU A 34 -5.71 -2.22 2.51
N THR A 35 -4.92 -1.26 2.06
CA THR A 35 -4.31 -0.24 2.91
C THR A 35 -5.36 0.69 3.51
N VAL A 36 -6.33 1.15 2.74
CA VAL A 36 -7.46 1.96 3.23
C VAL A 36 -8.25 1.19 4.28
N SER A 37 -8.56 -0.07 4.03
CA SER A 37 -9.24 -0.94 5.00
C SER A 37 -8.43 -1.11 6.28
N ALA A 38 -7.13 -1.32 6.16
CA ALA A 38 -6.23 -1.48 7.29
C ALA A 38 -6.17 -0.23 8.17
N ILE A 39 -6.09 0.96 7.58
CA ILE A 39 -6.06 2.19 8.36
C ILE A 39 -7.40 2.47 9.06
N LYS A 40 -8.51 2.11 8.45
CA LYS A 40 -9.84 2.19 9.09
C LYS A 40 -9.94 1.28 10.31
N ILE A 41 -9.42 0.07 10.23
CA ILE A 41 -9.34 -0.86 11.35
C ILE A 41 -8.47 -0.28 12.47
N THR A 42 -7.31 0.28 12.12
CA THR A 42 -6.41 0.94 13.07
C THR A 42 -7.11 2.10 13.79
N GLN A 43 -7.81 2.96 13.05
CA GLN A 43 -8.60 4.05 13.63
C GLN A 43 -9.67 3.55 14.60
N GLY A 44 -10.38 2.48 14.23
CA GLY A 44 -11.39 1.86 15.08
C GLY A 44 -10.81 1.35 16.39
N MET A 45 -9.65 0.69 16.35
CA MET A 45 -8.95 0.20 17.53
C MET A 45 -8.44 1.33 18.42
N LEU A 46 -7.89 2.38 17.84
CA LEU A 46 -7.46 3.57 18.58
C LEU A 46 -8.63 4.28 19.26
N ARG A 47 -9.77 4.37 18.58
CA ARG A 47 -10.98 5.02 19.11
C ARG A 47 -11.60 4.25 20.27
N CYS A 48 -11.67 2.92 20.14
CA CYS A 48 -12.39 2.08 21.10
C CYS A 48 -11.55 1.67 22.31
N ARG A 49 -10.25 1.47 22.13
CA ARG A 49 -9.39 0.83 23.14
C ARG A 49 -8.10 1.59 23.46
N CYS A 50 -7.75 2.62 22.69
CA CYS A 50 -6.40 3.20 22.73
C CYS A 50 -5.31 2.10 22.71
N ALA A 51 -5.50 1.09 21.86
CA ALA A 51 -4.63 -0.07 21.78
C ALA A 51 -3.20 0.32 21.36
N PRO A 52 -2.16 -0.42 21.78
CA PRO A 52 -0.81 -0.21 21.29
C PRO A 52 -0.71 -0.35 19.77
N LEU A 53 0.17 0.42 19.13
CA LEU A 53 0.31 0.44 17.68
C LEU A 53 0.68 -0.91 17.08
N ASP A 54 1.51 -1.69 17.76
CA ASP A 54 1.90 -3.04 17.34
C ASP A 54 0.69 -3.96 17.23
N GLU A 55 -0.22 -3.93 18.20
CA GLU A 55 -1.46 -4.68 18.18
C GLU A 55 -2.38 -4.20 17.06
N CYS A 56 -2.53 -2.89 16.91
CA CYS A 56 -3.32 -2.29 15.83
C CYS A 56 -2.84 -2.75 14.45
N PHE A 57 -1.55 -2.70 14.21
CA PHE A 57 -0.95 -3.08 12.93
C PHE A 57 -1.05 -4.57 12.67
N LEU A 58 -0.86 -5.40 13.69
CA LEU A 58 -0.97 -6.85 13.54
C LEU A 58 -2.37 -7.26 13.11
N GLN A 59 -3.41 -6.65 13.66
CA GLN A 59 -4.80 -6.95 13.33
C GLN A 59 -5.28 -6.29 12.04
N SER A 60 -4.68 -5.18 11.64
CA SER A 60 -5.06 -4.46 10.42
C SER A 60 -4.71 -5.21 9.14
N GLY A 61 -3.65 -5.99 9.13
CA GLY A 61 -3.21 -6.74 7.95
C GLY A 61 -2.46 -5.90 6.92
N GLY A 62 -2.24 -6.46 5.73
CA GLY A 62 -1.54 -5.78 4.64
C GLY A 62 -0.10 -5.37 5.00
N ILE A 63 0.29 -4.19 4.55
CA ILE A 63 1.62 -3.62 4.82
C ILE A 63 1.86 -3.37 6.32
N PHE A 64 0.82 -3.07 7.08
CA PHE A 64 0.91 -2.85 8.52
C PHE A 64 1.25 -4.13 9.28
N LYS A 65 0.81 -5.29 8.79
CA LYS A 65 1.21 -6.58 9.35
C LYS A 65 2.72 -6.81 9.21
N LYS A 66 3.29 -6.38 8.09
CA LYS A 66 4.74 -6.42 7.88
C LYS A 66 5.46 -5.48 8.84
N ALA A 67 4.94 -4.26 9.02
CA ALA A 67 5.46 -3.32 10.02
C ALA A 67 5.38 -3.88 11.45
N ALA A 68 4.29 -4.56 11.80
CA ALA A 68 4.14 -5.20 13.11
C ALA A 68 5.23 -6.26 13.38
N ARG A 69 5.62 -7.03 12.38
CA ARG A 69 6.75 -7.99 12.51
C ARG A 69 8.05 -7.27 12.83
N TYR A 70 8.32 -6.13 12.21
CA TYR A 70 9.51 -5.35 12.52
C TYR A 70 9.47 -4.75 13.93
N ILE A 71 8.29 -4.37 14.42
CA ILE A 71 8.13 -3.91 15.81
C ILE A 71 8.43 -5.04 16.80
N GLU A 72 8.01 -6.27 16.49
CA GLU A 72 8.37 -7.46 17.29
C GLU A 72 9.88 -7.70 17.33
N GLU A 73 10.61 -7.34 16.29
CA GLU A 73 12.07 -7.39 16.23
C GLU A 73 12.76 -6.20 16.94
N GLN A 74 12.03 -5.45 17.75
CA GLN A 74 12.51 -4.28 18.50
C GLN A 74 12.84 -3.06 17.63
N ILE A 75 12.30 -2.99 16.41
CA ILE A 75 12.42 -1.79 15.57
C ILE A 75 11.34 -0.79 15.99
N PRO A 76 11.66 0.50 16.19
CA PRO A 76 10.66 1.51 16.53
C PRO A 76 9.53 1.57 15.49
N PRO A 77 8.28 1.86 15.89
CA PRO A 77 7.14 1.87 14.97
C PRO A 77 7.33 2.76 13.74
N THR A 78 7.93 3.92 13.91
CA THR A 78 8.24 4.85 12.81
C THR A 78 9.16 4.20 11.77
N ASP A 79 10.25 3.59 12.22
CA ASP A 79 11.22 2.93 11.33
C ASP A 79 10.63 1.66 10.72
N ALA A 80 9.80 0.95 11.47
CA ALA A 80 9.10 -0.25 10.99
C ALA A 80 8.18 0.05 9.80
N VAL A 81 7.38 1.09 9.88
CA VAL A 81 6.50 1.54 8.79
C VAL A 81 7.31 2.04 7.59
N LYS A 82 8.34 2.83 7.82
CA LYS A 82 9.24 3.31 6.75
C LYS A 82 9.93 2.17 6.03
N ARG A 83 10.41 1.18 6.76
CA ARG A 83 11.05 0.00 6.18
C ARG A 83 10.06 -0.83 5.36
N ALA A 84 8.88 -1.08 5.88
CA ALA A 84 7.83 -1.80 5.16
C ALA A 84 7.46 -1.09 3.84
N ALA A 85 7.32 0.23 3.86
CA ALA A 85 7.04 1.01 2.66
C ALA A 85 8.20 1.02 1.65
N ARG A 86 9.43 1.08 2.15
CA ARG A 86 10.64 1.04 1.28
C ARG A 86 10.76 -0.28 0.54
N GLU A 87 10.42 -1.38 1.17
CA GLU A 87 10.51 -2.73 0.61
C GLU A 87 9.32 -3.08 -0.29
N GLU A 88 8.26 -2.27 -0.33
CA GLU A 88 7.07 -2.55 -1.12
C GLU A 88 7.27 -2.15 -2.59
N PRO A 89 7.31 -3.13 -3.52
CA PRO A 89 7.57 -2.84 -4.93
C PRO A 89 6.41 -2.18 -5.66
N LEU A 90 5.19 -2.28 -5.12
CA LEU A 90 3.98 -1.70 -5.74
C LEU A 90 3.88 -0.19 -5.55
N LEU A 91 4.65 0.39 -4.63
CA LEU A 91 4.62 1.82 -4.34
C LEU A 91 5.57 2.59 -5.26
N LYS A 92 5.08 3.71 -5.80
CA LYS A 92 5.91 4.74 -6.42
C LYS A 92 6.56 5.61 -5.34
N ASP A 93 7.61 6.35 -5.69
CA ASP A 93 8.35 7.18 -4.74
C ASP A 93 7.46 8.24 -4.05
N GLU A 94 6.56 8.88 -4.78
CA GLU A 94 5.59 9.84 -4.23
C GLU A 94 4.64 9.19 -3.21
N GLU A 95 4.24 7.96 -3.48
CA GLU A 95 3.36 7.19 -2.61
C GLU A 95 4.09 6.73 -1.34
N ARG A 96 5.38 6.40 -1.45
CA ARG A 96 6.23 6.11 -0.28
C ARG A 96 6.35 7.31 0.65
N GLU A 97 6.43 8.51 0.12
CA GLU A 97 6.45 9.74 0.92
C GLU A 97 5.23 9.88 1.82
N HIS A 98 4.05 9.45 1.37
CA HIS A 98 2.84 9.42 2.20
C HIS A 98 3.01 8.49 3.41
N PHE A 99 3.62 7.32 3.21
CA PHE A 99 3.92 6.40 4.31
C PHE A 99 4.96 6.97 5.27
N TYR A 100 5.97 7.65 4.75
CA TYR A 100 7.00 8.29 5.58
C TYR A 100 6.40 9.42 6.43
N PHE A 101 5.53 10.22 5.85
CA PHE A 101 4.80 11.26 6.57
C PHE A 101 3.92 10.68 7.68
N PHE A 102 3.17 9.62 7.38
CA PHE A 102 2.37 8.90 8.36
C PHE A 102 3.25 8.33 9.49
N ALA A 103 4.37 7.72 9.13
CA ALA A 103 5.31 7.15 10.09
C ALA A 103 5.87 8.21 11.04
N ASP A 104 6.23 9.38 10.54
CA ASP A 104 6.70 10.49 11.38
C ASP A 104 5.62 10.97 12.36
N GLY A 105 4.36 10.94 11.97
CA GLY A 105 3.22 11.26 12.83
C GLY A 105 2.91 10.23 13.92
N LEU A 106 3.48 9.03 13.85
CA LEU A 106 3.33 8.00 14.89
C LEU A 106 4.03 8.36 16.21
N CYS A 107 4.89 9.37 16.17
CA CYS A 107 5.52 9.91 17.39
C CYS A 107 4.58 10.75 18.26
N ALA A 108 3.34 11.01 17.82
CA ALA A 108 2.36 11.72 18.62
C ALA A 108 2.06 10.95 19.92
N GLU A 109 2.16 11.64 21.04
CA GLU A 109 2.02 11.02 22.37
C GLU A 109 0.57 10.74 22.74
N ASP A 110 -0.37 11.51 22.18
CA ASP A 110 -1.78 11.40 22.52
C ASP A 110 -2.58 10.62 21.46
N CYS A 111 -3.66 10.01 21.90
CA CYS A 111 -4.56 9.25 21.05
C CYS A 111 -5.23 10.13 19.97
N ALA A 112 -5.58 11.38 20.31
CA ALA A 112 -6.17 12.33 19.37
C ALA A 112 -5.21 12.69 18.24
N GLY A 113 -3.93 12.91 18.54
CA GLY A 113 -2.89 13.17 17.53
C GLY A 113 -2.67 11.98 16.61
N GLN A 114 -2.64 10.77 17.15
CA GLN A 114 -2.54 9.54 16.36
C GLN A 114 -3.75 9.34 15.45
N MET A 115 -4.96 9.62 15.93
CA MET A 115 -6.17 9.53 15.11
C MET A 115 -6.19 10.57 13.99
N ALA A 116 -5.76 11.81 14.25
CA ALA A 116 -5.65 12.84 13.24
C ALA A 116 -4.64 12.46 12.14
N ASN A 117 -3.51 11.91 12.53
CA ASN A 117 -2.50 11.39 11.61
C ASN A 117 -3.05 10.24 10.75
N ALA A 118 -3.75 9.30 11.36
CA ALA A 118 -4.37 8.18 10.66
C ALA A 118 -5.45 8.65 9.68
N ALA A 119 -6.26 9.64 10.05
CA ALA A 119 -7.30 10.21 9.19
C ALA A 119 -6.70 10.91 7.95
N LEU A 120 -5.61 11.64 8.13
CA LEU A 120 -4.89 12.28 7.03
C LEU A 120 -4.28 11.24 6.08
N PHE A 121 -3.67 10.21 6.63
CA PHE A 121 -3.12 9.10 5.85
C PHE A 121 -4.21 8.34 5.08
N GLU A 122 -5.36 8.09 5.70
CA GLU A 122 -6.52 7.49 5.02
C GLU A 122 -6.93 8.31 3.80
N SER A 123 -7.03 9.63 3.94
CA SER A 123 -7.36 10.53 2.83
C SER A 123 -6.35 10.44 1.69
N MET A 124 -5.06 10.38 2.01
CA MET A 124 -3.98 10.20 1.01
C MET A 124 -4.10 8.85 0.29
N MET A 125 -4.38 7.78 1.02
CA MET A 125 -4.52 6.44 0.45
C MET A 125 -5.78 6.29 -0.38
N GLU A 126 -6.88 6.92 -0.02
CA GLU A 126 -8.08 6.98 -0.84
C GLU A 126 -7.82 7.69 -2.17
N GLY A 127 -7.04 8.77 -2.16
CA GLY A 127 -6.57 9.45 -3.37
C GLY A 127 -5.75 8.52 -4.27
N CYS A 128 -4.82 7.77 -3.70
CA CYS A 128 -4.02 6.78 -4.43
C CYS A 128 -4.89 5.64 -4.99
N TYR A 129 -5.86 5.17 -4.21
CA TYR A 129 -6.81 4.16 -4.65
C TYR A 129 -7.63 4.63 -5.85
N LYS A 130 -8.17 5.84 -5.80
CA LYS A 130 -8.94 6.41 -6.92
C LYS A 130 -8.11 6.50 -8.20
N LYS A 131 -6.88 6.97 -8.11
CA LYS A 131 -5.95 7.01 -9.26
C LYS A 131 -5.69 5.62 -9.82
N ALA A 132 -5.42 4.64 -8.97
CA ALA A 132 -5.18 3.26 -9.40
C ALA A 132 -6.43 2.64 -10.03
N ALA A 133 -7.62 2.91 -9.49
CA ALA A 133 -8.89 2.44 -10.05
C ALA A 133 -9.18 3.06 -11.43
N GLU A 134 -8.87 4.34 -11.61
CA GLU A 134 -8.96 5.03 -12.90
C GLU A 134 -8.02 4.42 -13.94
N GLU A 135 -6.77 4.12 -13.57
CA GLU A 135 -5.80 3.44 -14.44
C GLU A 135 -6.32 2.07 -14.91
N VAL A 136 -6.93 1.28 -14.01
CA VAL A 136 -7.56 0.01 -14.36
C VAL A 136 -8.71 0.22 -15.35
N GLY A 137 -9.55 1.21 -15.09
CA GLY A 137 -10.69 1.53 -15.97
C GLY A 137 -10.25 1.97 -17.37
N GLN A 138 -9.24 2.82 -17.47
CA GLN A 138 -8.73 3.31 -18.75
C GLN A 138 -8.09 2.21 -19.60
N ARG A 139 -7.34 1.30 -18.97
CA ARG A 139 -6.67 0.21 -19.69
C ARG A 139 -7.57 -1.00 -19.94
N GLY A 140 -8.61 -1.18 -19.16
CA GLY A 140 -9.60 -2.25 -19.36
C GLY A 140 -10.54 -2.02 -20.55
N VAL A 141 -10.59 -0.80 -21.09
CA VAL A 141 -11.41 -0.43 -22.25
C VAL A 141 -10.64 -0.62 -23.58
N LEU A 142 -9.35 -0.80 -23.53
CA LEU A 142 -8.50 -1.07 -24.69
C LEU A 142 -8.34 -2.59 -24.92
#